data_cda56d9647fdfb8f913e855aaef408df
#
_entry.id   cda56d9647fdfb8f913e855aaef408df
#
_cell.length_a   1.000
_cell.length_b   1.000
_cell.length_c   1.000
_cell.angle_alpha   90.00
_cell.angle_beta   90.00
_cell.angle_gamma   90.00
#
_symmetry.space_group_name_H-M   'P 1'
#
loop_
_entity.id
_entity.type
_entity.pdbx_description
1 polymer ?
#
loop_
_entity_poly.entity_id
_entity_poly.type
_entity_poly.pdbx_seq_one_letter_code
_entity_poly.pdbx_strand_id
1 'polypeptide(L)'
;LEHLKNPWFVLKKLKKYLKTDGFIIASLPNIREFKTLYNIVIRGDFKYENAGVLDKTHLRFFCKKNIISLFSLTGYEIISISPYFSASLKRKLLNKFFMGIFEEFLAEQYIVIANTKYL
;
A
#
# COMPACT_ATOMS: atom_id res chain seq x y z
N LEU A 1 -4.69 -5.90 -5.15
CA LEU A 1 -4.34 -6.87 -4.09
C LEU A 1 -5.33 -6.78 -2.91
N GLU A 2 -5.79 -5.57 -2.57
CA GLU A 2 -6.74 -5.30 -1.49
C GLU A 2 -8.13 -5.95 -1.71
N HIS A 3 -8.51 -6.18 -2.96
CA HIS A 3 -9.78 -6.85 -3.33
C HIS A 3 -9.69 -8.37 -3.33
N LEU A 4 -8.51 -8.94 -3.08
CA LEU A 4 -8.29 -10.38 -3.16
C LEU A 4 -8.48 -11.06 -1.80
N LYS A 5 -9.15 -12.22 -1.81
CA LYS A 5 -9.25 -13.05 -0.60
C LYS A 5 -7.88 -13.52 -0.11
N ASN A 6 -6.99 -13.88 -1.04
CA ASN A 6 -5.64 -14.34 -0.74
C ASN A 6 -4.59 -13.70 -1.66
N PRO A 7 -4.14 -12.49 -1.38
CA PRO A 7 -3.13 -11.79 -2.19
C PRO A 7 -1.77 -12.50 -2.18
N TRP A 8 -1.40 -13.18 -1.10
CA TRP A 8 -0.16 -13.98 -1.01
C TRP A 8 -0.13 -15.09 -2.07
N PHE A 9 -1.22 -15.84 -2.19
CA PHE A 9 -1.33 -16.89 -3.18
C PHE A 9 -1.26 -16.34 -4.61
N VAL A 10 -1.96 -15.23 -4.87
CA VAL A 10 -1.97 -14.60 -6.20
C VAL A 10 -0.58 -14.10 -6.56
N LEU A 11 0.12 -13.41 -5.67
CA LEU A 11 1.49 -12.95 -5.91
C LEU A 11 2.43 -14.13 -6.20
N LYS A 12 2.36 -15.22 -5.42
CA LYS A 12 3.17 -16.42 -5.69
C LYS A 12 2.88 -16.99 -7.07
N LYS A 13 1.61 -17.01 -7.49
CA LYS A 13 1.20 -17.54 -8.80
C LYS A 13 1.66 -16.64 -9.95
N LEU A 14 1.65 -15.31 -9.76
CA LEU A 14 2.06 -14.34 -10.79
C LEU A 14 3.51 -14.47 -11.22
N LYS A 15 4.39 -15.03 -10.37
CA LYS A 15 5.80 -15.27 -10.74
C LYS A 15 5.98 -16.04 -12.05
N LYS A 16 5.09 -16.99 -12.31
CA LYS A 16 5.14 -17.83 -13.51
C LYS A 16 4.96 -17.04 -14.81
N TYR A 17 4.41 -15.85 -14.72
CA TYR A 17 4.10 -14.99 -15.86
C TYR A 17 5.11 -13.85 -16.03
N LEU A 18 6.03 -13.70 -15.09
CA LEU A 18 7.09 -12.69 -15.20
C LEU A 18 8.25 -13.22 -16.03
N LYS A 19 8.74 -12.37 -16.92
CA LYS A 19 10.02 -12.59 -17.62
C LYS A 19 11.17 -12.48 -16.63
N THR A 20 12.35 -12.94 -17.01
CA THR A 20 13.57 -12.89 -16.19
C THR A 20 13.86 -11.50 -15.63
N ASP A 21 13.64 -10.46 -16.42
CA ASP A 21 13.83 -9.05 -16.01
C ASP A 21 12.50 -8.35 -15.72
N GLY A 22 11.44 -9.13 -15.52
CA GLY A 22 10.10 -8.62 -15.30
C GLY A 22 9.92 -8.07 -13.88
N PHE A 23 9.05 -7.08 -13.75
CA PHE A 23 8.67 -6.51 -12.47
C PHE A 23 7.16 -6.37 -12.34
N ILE A 24 6.70 -6.30 -11.10
CA ILE A 24 5.31 -5.99 -10.76
C ILE A 24 5.25 -4.55 -10.26
N ILE A 25 4.23 -3.82 -10.72
CA ILE A 25 3.83 -2.55 -10.12
C ILE A 25 2.49 -2.79 -9.42
N ALA A 26 2.41 -2.41 -8.15
CA ALA A 26 1.18 -2.48 -7.38
C ALA A 26 0.96 -1.18 -6.62
N SER A 27 -0.30 -0.75 -6.54
CA SER A 27 -0.74 0.35 -5.68
C SER A 27 -1.64 -0.22 -4.60
N LEU A 28 -1.32 0.06 -3.34
CA LEU A 28 -2.08 -0.45 -2.19
C LEU A 28 -2.47 0.70 -1.26
N PRO A 29 -3.75 0.78 -0.85
CA PRO A 29 -4.21 1.75 0.13
C PRO A 29 -3.51 1.59 1.47
N ASN A 30 -3.25 2.71 2.13
CA ASN A 30 -2.60 2.76 3.43
C ASN A 30 -3.63 3.01 4.53
N ILE A 31 -3.92 1.99 5.34
CA ILE A 31 -4.88 2.11 6.45
C ILE A 31 -4.40 3.08 7.55
N ARG A 32 -3.09 3.39 7.62
CA ARG A 32 -2.53 4.34 8.58
C ARG A 32 -2.68 5.81 8.16
N GLU A 33 -3.34 6.09 7.06
CA GLU A 33 -3.64 7.45 6.65
C GLU A 33 -4.40 8.20 7.75
N PHE A 34 -4.00 9.43 8.03
CA PHE A 34 -4.47 10.19 9.20
C PHE A 34 -5.99 10.31 9.31
N LYS A 35 -6.68 10.63 8.21
CA LYS A 35 -8.14 10.76 8.21
C LYS A 35 -8.82 9.45 8.59
N THR A 36 -8.31 8.34 8.06
CA THR A 36 -8.81 6.99 8.35
C THR A 36 -8.61 6.66 9.83
N LEU A 37 -7.40 6.87 10.35
CA LEU A 37 -7.11 6.62 11.76
C LEU A 37 -7.92 7.53 12.70
N TYR A 38 -8.06 8.80 12.37
CA TYR A 38 -8.87 9.73 13.15
C TYR A 38 -10.32 9.25 13.27
N ASN A 39 -10.92 8.83 12.15
CA ASN A 39 -12.28 8.31 12.15
C ASN A 39 -12.41 7.05 13.02
N ILE A 40 -11.48 6.09 12.87
CA ILE A 40 -11.54 4.82 13.62
C ILE A 40 -11.26 5.07 15.11
N VAL A 41 -10.19 5.77 15.45
CA VAL A 41 -9.70 5.87 16.84
C VAL A 41 -10.45 6.92 17.64
N ILE A 42 -10.70 8.09 17.05
CA ILE A 42 -11.30 9.22 17.78
C ILE A 42 -12.82 9.21 17.66
N ARG A 43 -13.35 8.95 16.45
CA ARG A 43 -14.80 8.97 16.22
C ARG A 43 -15.48 7.61 16.44
N GLY A 44 -14.69 6.53 16.56
CA GLY A 44 -15.22 5.17 16.67
C GLY A 44 -15.97 4.70 15.42
N ASP A 45 -15.65 5.24 14.24
CA ASP A 45 -16.37 5.01 13.00
C ASP A 45 -15.47 4.37 11.94
N PHE A 46 -15.73 3.09 11.67
CA PHE A 46 -15.14 2.37 10.51
C PHE A 46 -16.12 2.45 9.34
N LYS A 47 -16.28 3.64 8.81
CA LYS A 47 -17.26 3.91 7.76
C LYS A 47 -16.82 3.34 6.42
N TYR A 48 -17.57 2.36 5.91
CA TYR A 48 -17.39 1.87 4.56
C TYR A 48 -17.81 2.92 3.53
N GLU A 49 -16.92 3.20 2.59
CA GLU A 49 -17.10 4.20 1.54
C GLU A 49 -17.22 3.52 0.16
N ASN A 50 -17.57 4.29 -0.87
CA ASN A 50 -17.63 3.78 -2.25
C ASN A 50 -16.27 3.89 -2.97
N ALA A 51 -15.28 4.51 -2.35
CA ALA A 51 -13.92 4.67 -2.87
C ALA A 51 -12.96 5.00 -1.73
N GLY A 52 -11.66 4.92 -1.98
CA GLY A 52 -10.61 5.28 -1.03
C GLY A 52 -10.16 4.13 -0.14
N VAL A 53 -9.54 4.45 1.00
CA VAL A 53 -8.92 3.45 1.89
C VAL A 53 -9.95 2.47 2.44
N LEU A 54 -11.12 2.95 2.85
CA LEU A 54 -12.22 2.15 3.40
C LEU A 54 -13.29 1.79 2.35
N ASP A 55 -12.87 1.63 1.09
CA ASP A 55 -13.77 1.14 0.05
C ASP A 55 -14.39 -0.20 0.48
N LYS A 56 -15.72 -0.29 0.38
CA LYS A 56 -16.50 -1.48 0.78
C LYS A 56 -16.16 -2.75 0.03
N THR A 57 -15.42 -2.66 -1.09
CA THR A 57 -14.93 -3.81 -1.86
C THR A 57 -13.56 -4.29 -1.42
N HIS A 58 -12.87 -3.55 -0.52
CA HIS A 58 -11.60 -3.97 0.04
C HIS A 58 -11.79 -5.12 1.03
N LEU A 59 -11.06 -6.20 0.80
CA LEU A 59 -11.04 -7.39 1.68
C LEU A 59 -9.81 -7.44 2.56
N ARG A 60 -8.76 -6.70 2.20
CA ARG A 60 -7.47 -6.64 2.91
C ARG A 60 -7.04 -5.20 3.08
N PHE A 61 -6.49 -4.90 4.25
CA PHE A 61 -5.98 -3.58 4.61
C PHE A 61 -4.50 -3.69 4.94
N PHE A 62 -3.72 -2.69 4.53
CA PHE A 62 -2.27 -2.73 4.66
C PHE A 62 -1.73 -1.43 5.26
N CYS A 63 -0.73 -1.58 6.14
CA CYS A 63 0.24 -0.54 6.44
C CYS A 63 1.49 -0.77 5.58
N LYS A 64 2.37 0.21 5.46
CA LYS A 64 3.65 0.09 4.73
C LYS A 64 4.43 -1.17 5.11
N LYS A 65 4.56 -1.43 6.41
CA LYS A 65 5.23 -2.64 6.93
C LYS A 65 4.59 -3.94 6.42
N ASN A 66 3.26 -4.00 6.36
CA ASN A 66 2.54 -5.18 5.87
C ASN A 66 2.70 -5.36 4.36
N ILE A 67 2.77 -4.26 3.60
CA ILE A 67 3.06 -4.30 2.17
C ILE A 67 4.45 -4.90 1.93
N ILE A 68 5.46 -4.41 2.64
CA ILE A 68 6.83 -4.94 2.55
C ILE A 68 6.84 -6.45 2.88
N SER A 69 6.19 -6.83 3.97
CA SER A 69 6.07 -8.24 4.38
C SER A 69 5.37 -9.11 3.34
N LEU A 70 4.28 -8.61 2.74
CA LEU A 70 3.52 -9.31 1.70
C LEU A 70 4.42 -9.70 0.51
N PHE A 71 5.19 -8.74 -0.01
CA PHE A 71 6.09 -8.97 -1.14
C PHE A 71 7.27 -9.89 -0.75
N SER A 72 7.90 -9.63 0.39
CA SER A 72 9.02 -10.44 0.87
C SER A 72 8.64 -11.91 1.10
N LEU A 73 7.53 -12.18 1.81
CA LEU A 73 7.02 -13.53 2.09
C LEU A 73 6.54 -14.27 0.84
N THR A 74 6.24 -13.55 -0.21
CA THR A 74 5.88 -14.15 -1.50
C THR A 74 7.06 -14.29 -2.46
N GLY A 75 8.27 -13.95 -2.00
CA GLY A 75 9.53 -14.13 -2.73
C GLY A 75 9.78 -13.08 -3.80
N TYR A 76 9.32 -11.88 -3.57
CA TYR A 76 9.70 -10.69 -4.33
C TYR A 76 10.70 -9.85 -3.57
N GLU A 77 11.53 -9.15 -4.32
CA GLU A 77 12.39 -8.09 -3.84
C GLU A 77 11.82 -6.73 -4.24
N ILE A 78 11.64 -5.85 -3.27
CA ILE A 78 11.11 -4.52 -3.54
C ILE A 78 12.24 -3.63 -4.07
N ILE A 79 12.09 -3.17 -5.30
CA ILE A 79 12.98 -2.20 -5.93
C ILE A 79 12.70 -0.80 -5.38
N SER A 80 11.42 -0.45 -5.27
CA SER A 80 11.00 0.82 -4.67
C SER A 80 9.62 0.73 -4.05
N ILE A 81 9.41 1.51 -3.01
CA ILE A 81 8.11 1.75 -2.39
C ILE A 81 7.96 3.24 -2.16
N SER A 82 7.01 3.86 -2.85
CA SER A 82 6.83 5.30 -2.87
C SER A 82 5.45 5.70 -2.35
N PRO A 83 5.37 6.71 -1.47
CA PRO A 83 4.10 7.23 -1.00
C PRO A 83 3.37 7.96 -2.13
N TYR A 84 2.07 7.76 -2.23
CA TYR A 84 1.19 8.55 -3.06
C TYR A 84 0.33 9.46 -2.19
N PHE A 85 0.38 10.74 -2.51
CA PHE A 85 -0.48 11.77 -1.93
C PHE A 85 -1.42 12.21 -3.04
N SER A 86 -2.72 12.00 -2.89
CA SER A 86 -3.68 12.53 -3.85
C SER A 86 -3.45 14.04 -4.03
N ALA A 87 -4.05 14.72 -4.98
CA ALA A 87 -3.75 16.10 -5.44
C ALA A 87 -3.52 17.18 -4.33
N SER A 88 -3.39 16.78 -3.07
CA SER A 88 -3.10 17.66 -1.94
C SER A 88 -1.63 18.07 -1.92
N LEU A 89 -1.35 19.21 -2.55
CA LEU A 89 -0.04 19.88 -2.43
C LEU A 89 0.37 20.07 -0.96
N LYS A 90 -0.61 20.31 -0.07
CA LYS A 90 -0.38 20.46 1.37
C LYS A 90 0.28 19.22 1.99
N ARG A 91 -0.19 18.02 1.67
CA ARG A 91 0.40 16.76 2.20
C ARG A 91 1.83 16.56 1.71
N LYS A 92 2.10 16.85 0.45
CA LYS A 92 3.46 16.77 -0.13
C LYS A 92 4.40 17.76 0.55
N LEU A 93 3.97 18.99 0.75
CA LEU A 93 4.75 20.02 1.43
C LEU A 93 5.00 19.69 2.89
N LEU A 94 3.99 19.20 3.63
CA LEU A 94 4.13 18.74 5.01
C LEU A 94 5.12 17.57 5.10
N ASN A 95 5.02 16.59 4.20
CA ASN A 95 5.95 15.47 4.19
C ASN A 95 7.39 15.92 3.96
N LYS A 96 7.59 16.85 3.03
CA LYS A 96 8.91 17.44 2.75
C LYS A 96 9.43 18.25 3.94
N PHE A 97 8.57 19.08 4.55
CA PHE A 97 8.92 19.90 5.70
C PHE A 97 9.39 19.05 6.90
N PHE A 98 8.70 17.96 7.18
CA PHE A 98 9.03 17.03 8.26
C PHE A 98 10.01 15.93 7.85
N MET A 99 10.68 16.06 6.70
CA MET A 99 11.70 15.11 6.21
C MET A 99 11.20 13.65 6.15
N GLY A 100 9.91 13.46 5.87
CA GLY A 100 9.30 12.13 5.74
C GLY A 100 8.94 11.43 7.05
N ILE A 101 9.15 12.05 8.22
CA ILE A 101 8.86 11.42 9.53
C ILE A 101 7.39 11.01 9.65
N PHE A 102 6.47 11.81 9.09
CA PHE A 102 5.03 11.55 9.11
C PHE A 102 4.50 10.95 7.81
N GLU A 103 5.36 10.46 6.93
CA GLU A 103 4.98 9.91 5.62
C GLU A 103 3.84 8.90 5.73
N GLU A 104 3.93 7.94 6.66
CA GLU A 104 2.94 6.88 6.82
C GLU A 104 1.56 7.36 7.27
N PHE A 105 1.48 8.55 7.85
CA PHE A 105 0.21 9.18 8.22
C PHE A 105 -0.33 10.11 7.13
N LEU A 106 0.50 10.54 6.22
CA LEU A 106 0.14 11.48 5.14
C LEU A 106 -0.16 10.75 3.83
N ALA A 107 0.52 9.64 3.58
CA ALA A 107 0.35 8.84 2.36
C ALA A 107 -1.00 8.12 2.36
N GLU A 108 -1.74 8.27 1.28
CA GLU A 108 -3.03 7.58 1.07
C GLU A 108 -2.82 6.18 0.50
N GLN A 109 -1.81 6.02 -0.32
CA GLN A 109 -1.44 4.76 -0.96
C GLN A 109 0.07 4.62 -1.00
N TYR A 110 0.54 3.39 -1.23
CA TYR A 110 1.92 3.11 -1.59
C TYR A 110 1.97 2.45 -2.97
N ILE A 111 2.84 2.99 -3.82
CA ILE A 111 3.17 2.39 -5.12
C ILE A 111 4.43 1.57 -4.91
N VAL A 112 4.33 0.28 -5.20
CA VAL A 112 5.42 -0.69 -5.05
C VAL A 112 5.87 -1.14 -6.42
N ILE A 113 7.18 -1.14 -6.64
CA ILE A 113 7.82 -1.81 -7.78
C ILE A 113 8.68 -2.93 -7.20
N ALA A 114 8.43 -4.15 -7.65
CA ALA A 114 9.14 -5.32 -7.16
C ALA A 114 9.43 -6.31 -8.28
N ASN A 115 10.54 -7.02 -8.19
CA ASN A 115 10.89 -8.12 -9.07
C ASN A 115 10.96 -9.44 -8.29
N THR A 116 11.07 -10.54 -9.00
CA THR A 116 11.38 -11.83 -8.37
C THR A 116 12.85 -11.86 -7.97
N LYS A 117 13.13 -12.30 -6.73
CA LYS A 117 14.52 -12.69 -6.42
C LYS A 117 14.93 -13.77 -7.41
N TYR A 118 16.02 -13.54 -8.10
CA TYR A 118 16.64 -14.60 -8.89
C TYR A 118 16.99 -15.76 -7.94
N LEU A 119 16.49 -16.92 -8.28
CA LEU A 119 16.95 -18.16 -7.71
C LEU A 119 18.31 -18.53 -8.26
#